data_3ba997c5bf3db7ddf8a93773b26a2b89
#
_entry.id   3ba997c5bf3db7ddf8a93773b26a2b89
#
_cell.length_a   1.000
_cell.length_b   1.000
_cell.length_c   1.000
_cell.angle_alpha   90.00
_cell.angle_beta   90.00
_cell.angle_gamma   90.00
#
_symmetry.space_group_name_H-M   'P 1'
#
loop_
_entity.id
_entity.type
_entity.pdbx_description
1 polymer ?
#
loop_
_entity_poly.entity_id
_entity_poly.type
_entity_poly.pdbx_seq_one_letter_code
_entity_poly.pdbx_strand_id
1 'polypeptide(L)'
;MKRQLLGVAAILLSISTYAQDNPLWMRYCAISPDGTTIAFTYKGDIYTVPSTGGRASQITTNPAHDTKPIWSPDGKKIAFASDRMGSMDIFEVNKEGGIPKRLTTHSGNETPVAYKDAGHILFLANIMPTVEDAQFPSGQFQQVYE
;
A
#
# COMPACT_ATOMS: atom_id res chain seq x y z
N MET A 1 25.21 23.25 -68.25
CA MET A 1 23.92 23.12 -67.57
C MET A 1 24.12 22.22 -66.33
N LYS A 2 24.24 22.77 -65.14
CA LYS A 2 24.42 21.98 -63.87
C LYS A 2 23.07 21.81 -63.19
N ARG A 3 22.57 20.60 -63.13
CA ARG A 3 21.35 20.25 -62.38
C ARG A 3 21.73 20.17 -60.88
N GLN A 4 21.18 21.04 -60.11
CA GLN A 4 21.26 20.99 -58.63
C GLN A 4 20.17 20.00 -58.14
N LEU A 5 20.58 18.91 -57.50
CA LEU A 5 19.70 18.03 -56.75
C LEU A 5 19.51 18.65 -55.34
N LEU A 6 18.32 19.16 -55.09
CA LEU A 6 17.89 19.52 -53.73
C LEU A 6 17.49 18.23 -53.01
N GLY A 7 18.33 17.82 -52.07
CA GLY A 7 17.99 16.75 -51.13
C GLY A 7 17.08 17.31 -50.01
N VAL A 8 15.81 16.89 -50.01
CA VAL A 8 14.88 17.15 -48.91
C VAL A 8 15.21 16.18 -47.78
N ALA A 9 15.85 16.65 -46.74
CA ALA A 9 16.05 15.93 -45.51
C ALA A 9 14.74 15.95 -44.71
N ALA A 10 13.96 14.86 -44.75
CA ALA A 10 12.81 14.66 -43.87
C ALA A 10 13.28 14.33 -42.47
N ILE A 11 13.23 15.31 -41.57
CA ILE A 11 13.43 15.11 -40.15
C ILE A 11 12.17 14.45 -39.59
N LEU A 12 12.20 13.15 -39.39
CA LEU A 12 11.19 12.40 -38.63
C LEU A 12 11.31 12.77 -37.15
N LEU A 13 10.54 13.75 -36.69
CA LEU A 13 10.31 13.96 -35.26
C LEU A 13 9.50 12.77 -34.74
N SER A 14 10.15 11.81 -34.12
CA SER A 14 9.49 10.77 -33.34
C SER A 14 8.95 11.44 -32.05
N ILE A 15 7.67 11.83 -32.09
CA ILE A 15 6.93 12.23 -30.90
C ILE A 15 6.70 10.95 -30.10
N SER A 16 7.53 10.72 -29.08
CA SER A 16 7.27 9.69 -28.07
C SER A 16 6.03 10.12 -27.29
N THR A 17 4.86 9.65 -27.72
CA THR A 17 3.64 9.73 -26.90
C THR A 17 3.86 8.81 -25.71
N TYR A 18 4.23 9.38 -24.56
CA TYR A 18 4.11 8.66 -23.30
C TYR A 18 2.61 8.47 -23.09
N ALA A 19 2.14 7.24 -23.28
CA ALA A 19 0.83 6.85 -22.81
C ALA A 19 0.85 7.06 -21.28
N GLN A 20 0.16 8.06 -20.81
CA GLN A 20 -0.05 8.26 -19.39
C GLN A 20 -1.08 7.22 -18.97
N ASP A 21 -0.60 6.02 -18.63
CA ASP A 21 -1.40 5.02 -17.95
C ASP A 21 -1.78 5.63 -16.60
N ASN A 22 -3.00 6.20 -16.54
CA ASN A 22 -3.60 6.55 -15.27
C ASN A 22 -3.92 5.24 -14.56
N PRO A 23 -3.18 4.86 -13.52
CA PRO A 23 -3.46 3.62 -12.80
C PRO A 23 -4.79 3.79 -12.08
N LEU A 24 -5.87 3.29 -12.71
CA LEU A 24 -7.17 3.16 -12.08
C LEU A 24 -6.99 2.18 -10.90
N TRP A 25 -7.66 2.45 -9.75
CA TRP A 25 -7.67 1.54 -8.59
C TRP A 25 -6.52 1.69 -7.58
N MET A 26 -5.76 2.76 -7.58
CA MET A 26 -4.95 3.10 -6.41
C MET A 26 -5.86 3.45 -5.23
N ARG A 27 -5.62 2.80 -4.08
CA ARG A 27 -6.44 2.96 -2.87
C ARG A 27 -5.56 3.07 -1.64
N TYR A 28 -6.13 3.63 -0.56
CA TYR A 28 -5.53 3.64 0.77
C TYR A 28 -4.12 4.22 0.77
N CYS A 29 -3.96 5.43 0.24
CA CYS A 29 -2.68 6.12 0.20
C CYS A 29 -2.26 6.59 1.60
N ALA A 30 -1.00 6.37 1.95
CA ALA A 30 -0.36 6.85 3.17
C ALA A 30 0.98 7.48 2.84
N ILE A 31 1.22 8.70 3.33
CA ILE A 31 2.50 9.39 3.16
C ILE A 31 3.47 9.01 4.28
N SER A 32 4.75 8.83 3.95
CA SER A 32 5.80 8.59 4.94
C SER A 32 5.97 9.76 5.89
N PRO A 33 6.47 9.56 7.13
CA PRO A 33 6.65 10.63 8.12
C PRO A 33 7.51 11.79 7.65
N ASP A 34 8.47 11.54 6.76
CA ASP A 34 9.33 12.55 6.15
C ASP A 34 8.72 13.25 4.92
N GLY A 35 7.51 12.83 4.50
CA GLY A 35 6.79 13.37 3.35
C GLY A 35 7.36 12.99 1.99
N THR A 36 8.36 12.12 1.90
CA THR A 36 9.08 11.85 0.64
C THR A 36 8.51 10.69 -0.18
N THR A 37 7.75 9.78 0.46
CA THR A 37 7.27 8.54 -0.16
C THR A 37 5.79 8.31 0.15
N ILE A 38 5.03 7.86 -0.83
CA ILE A 38 3.63 7.47 -0.69
C ILE A 38 3.53 5.95 -0.81
N ALA A 39 2.97 5.28 0.19
CA ALA A 39 2.54 3.88 0.11
C ALA A 39 1.08 3.82 -0.31
N PHE A 40 0.70 2.84 -1.11
CA PHE A 40 -0.67 2.66 -1.56
C PHE A 40 -0.96 1.20 -1.94
N THR A 41 -2.23 0.85 -1.98
CA THR A 41 -2.70 -0.45 -2.49
C THR A 41 -3.02 -0.35 -3.98
N TYR A 42 -2.49 -1.30 -4.76
CA TYR A 42 -2.82 -1.45 -6.18
C TYR A 42 -2.90 -2.93 -6.55
N LYS A 43 -4.02 -3.36 -7.12
CA LYS A 43 -4.28 -4.76 -7.55
C LYS A 43 -4.02 -5.83 -6.47
N GLY A 44 -4.25 -5.49 -5.20
CA GLY A 44 -4.09 -6.43 -4.09
C GLY A 44 -2.70 -6.46 -3.47
N ASP A 45 -1.77 -5.63 -3.94
CA ASP A 45 -0.42 -5.50 -3.37
C ASP A 45 -0.15 -4.08 -2.85
N ILE A 46 0.85 -3.98 -1.99
CA ILE A 46 1.37 -2.70 -1.50
C ILE A 46 2.49 -2.22 -2.43
N TYR A 47 2.39 -0.97 -2.82
CA TYR A 47 3.37 -0.25 -3.63
C TYR A 47 3.83 1.01 -2.92
N THR A 48 5.01 1.49 -3.28
CA THR A 48 5.52 2.81 -2.90
C THR A 48 5.91 3.61 -4.14
N VAL A 49 5.78 4.95 -4.04
CA VAL A 49 6.20 5.90 -5.08
C VAL A 49 6.75 7.16 -4.42
N PRO A 50 7.75 7.84 -4.99
CA PRO A 50 8.16 9.16 -4.51
C PRO A 50 7.01 10.15 -4.50
N SER A 51 6.89 11.00 -3.49
CA SER A 51 5.82 12.01 -3.39
C SER A 51 5.84 13.02 -4.54
N THR A 52 6.99 13.17 -5.20
CA THR A 52 7.16 13.98 -6.42
C THR A 52 6.71 13.27 -7.69
N GLY A 53 6.22 12.04 -7.58
CA GLY A 53 5.86 11.18 -8.70
C GLY A 53 7.02 10.36 -9.23
N GLY A 54 6.78 9.60 -10.29
CA GLY A 54 7.78 8.74 -10.92
C GLY A 54 7.40 7.27 -10.92
N ARG A 55 8.40 6.38 -10.87
CA ARG A 55 8.20 4.94 -10.92
C ARG A 55 7.76 4.40 -9.55
N ALA A 56 6.67 3.66 -9.53
CA ALA A 56 6.25 2.91 -8.35
C ALA A 56 7.05 1.60 -8.20
N SER A 57 7.36 1.24 -6.96
CA SER A 57 7.99 -0.03 -6.58
C SER A 57 6.97 -0.91 -5.87
N GLN A 58 6.87 -2.17 -6.27
CA GLN A 58 6.04 -3.17 -5.60
C GLN A 58 6.76 -3.67 -4.34
N ILE A 59 6.07 -3.64 -3.20
CA ILE A 59 6.62 -4.01 -1.90
C ILE A 59 6.20 -5.42 -1.49
N THR A 60 4.96 -5.79 -1.83
CA THR A 60 4.44 -7.14 -1.57
C THR A 60 4.11 -7.85 -2.88
N THR A 61 4.23 -9.19 -2.90
CA THR A 61 4.08 -10.02 -4.11
C THR A 61 3.32 -11.32 -3.83
N ASN A 62 2.67 -11.44 -2.66
CA ASN A 62 1.90 -12.63 -2.31
C ASN A 62 0.56 -12.61 -3.06
N PRO A 63 -0.01 -13.77 -3.50
CA PRO A 63 -1.34 -13.81 -4.12
C PRO A 63 -2.51 -13.33 -3.25
N ALA A 64 -2.27 -13.13 -1.94
CA ALA A 64 -3.25 -12.59 -1.00
C ALA A 64 -3.58 -11.12 -1.30
N HIS A 65 -4.66 -10.64 -0.69
CA HIS A 65 -5.07 -9.24 -0.80
C HIS A 65 -4.43 -8.40 0.31
N ASP A 66 -3.39 -7.65 -0.04
CA ASP A 66 -2.70 -6.72 0.84
C ASP A 66 -3.29 -5.31 0.70
N THR A 67 -3.64 -4.66 1.81
CA THR A 67 -4.39 -3.40 1.78
C THR A 67 -4.13 -2.51 2.99
N LYS A 68 -4.52 -1.23 2.89
CA LYS A 68 -4.46 -0.23 3.96
C LYS A 68 -3.07 -0.09 4.60
N PRO A 69 -2.05 0.28 3.82
CA PRO A 69 -0.71 0.50 4.35
C PRO A 69 -0.68 1.70 5.29
N ILE A 70 0.09 1.57 6.38
CA ILE A 70 0.46 2.66 7.29
C ILE A 70 1.97 2.65 7.53
N TRP A 71 2.55 3.81 7.73
CA TRP A 71 3.99 3.95 7.98
C TRP A 71 4.34 3.89 9.45
N SER A 72 5.46 3.21 9.78
CA SER A 72 6.09 3.32 11.08
C SER A 72 6.60 4.76 11.32
N PRO A 73 6.69 5.22 12.59
CA PRO A 73 7.11 6.59 12.91
C PRO A 73 8.51 6.97 12.38
N ASP A 74 9.40 5.99 12.25
CA ASP A 74 10.75 6.17 11.71
C ASP A 74 10.81 6.06 10.17
N GLY A 75 9.68 5.78 9.52
CA GLY A 75 9.58 5.65 8.06
C GLY A 75 10.31 4.45 7.46
N LYS A 76 10.71 3.46 8.27
CA LYS A 76 11.47 2.29 7.78
C LYS A 76 10.60 1.10 7.47
N LYS A 77 9.38 1.05 7.99
CA LYS A 77 8.48 -0.08 7.85
C LYS A 77 7.08 0.37 7.43
N ILE A 78 6.37 -0.58 6.85
CA ILE A 78 4.97 -0.43 6.44
C ILE A 78 4.19 -1.57 7.06
N ALA A 79 3.16 -1.24 7.86
CA ALA A 79 2.18 -2.22 8.29
C ALA A 79 0.95 -2.16 7.38
N PHE A 80 0.31 -3.30 7.16
CA PHE A 80 -0.82 -3.44 6.26
C PHE A 80 -1.70 -4.63 6.68
N ALA A 81 -2.96 -4.66 6.23
CA ALA A 81 -3.83 -5.81 6.39
C ALA A 81 -3.65 -6.79 5.23
N SER A 82 -3.69 -8.09 5.52
CA SER A 82 -3.56 -9.16 4.53
C SER A 82 -4.37 -10.39 4.90
N ASP A 83 -5.04 -11.00 3.92
CA ASP A 83 -5.83 -12.23 4.10
C ASP A 83 -5.03 -13.52 3.84
N ARG A 84 -3.70 -13.45 3.78
CA ARG A 84 -2.79 -14.57 3.46
C ARG A 84 -2.88 -15.76 4.42
N MET A 85 -3.50 -15.58 5.58
CA MET A 85 -3.71 -16.62 6.59
C MET A 85 -5.21 -16.94 6.80
N GLY A 86 -6.08 -16.46 5.91
CA GLY A 86 -7.52 -16.74 5.90
C GLY A 86 -8.37 -15.54 6.30
N SER A 87 -8.12 -14.91 7.46
CA SER A 87 -8.71 -13.62 7.86
C SER A 87 -7.76 -12.47 7.56
N MET A 88 -8.28 -11.25 7.57
CA MET A 88 -7.44 -10.04 7.50
C MET A 88 -6.68 -9.87 8.80
N ASP A 89 -5.39 -10.15 8.77
CA ASP A 89 -4.44 -9.91 9.85
C ASP A 89 -3.52 -8.75 9.52
N ILE A 90 -2.84 -8.21 10.53
CA ILE A 90 -1.86 -7.16 10.36
C ILE A 90 -0.48 -7.77 10.15
N PHE A 91 0.17 -7.34 9.07
CA PHE A 91 1.54 -7.68 8.72
C PHE A 91 2.41 -6.43 8.66
N GLU A 92 3.70 -6.60 8.86
CA GLU A 92 4.69 -5.53 8.78
C GLU A 92 5.83 -5.98 7.85
N VAL A 93 6.29 -5.07 6.99
CA VAL A 93 7.40 -5.29 6.06
C VAL A 93 8.33 -4.07 6.05
N ASN A 94 9.61 -4.25 5.70
CA ASN A 94 10.50 -3.12 5.45
C ASN A 94 10.03 -2.34 4.21
N LYS A 95 10.29 -1.04 4.18
CA LYS A 95 9.89 -0.16 3.07
C LYS A 95 10.51 -0.55 1.72
N GLU A 96 11.63 -1.27 1.76
CA GLU A 96 12.29 -1.83 0.58
C GLU A 96 11.71 -3.20 0.17
N GLY A 97 10.73 -3.73 0.90
CA GLY A 97 10.17 -5.07 0.71
C GLY A 97 10.86 -6.13 1.57
N GLY A 98 10.66 -7.40 1.21
CA GLY A 98 11.19 -8.54 1.94
C GLY A 98 10.06 -9.47 2.43
N ILE A 99 10.34 -10.28 3.46
CA ILE A 99 9.38 -11.21 4.04
C ILE A 99 8.54 -10.48 5.10
N PRO A 100 7.22 -10.32 4.91
CA PRO A 100 6.37 -9.70 5.91
C PRO A 100 6.27 -10.53 7.19
N LYS A 101 6.35 -9.88 8.34
CA LYS A 101 6.11 -10.46 9.64
C LYS A 101 4.64 -10.29 10.02
N ARG A 102 3.95 -11.37 10.40
CA ARG A 102 2.60 -11.30 10.97
C ARG A 102 2.66 -10.72 12.39
N LEU A 103 1.83 -9.73 12.68
CA LEU A 103 1.76 -9.06 13.98
C LEU A 103 0.56 -9.52 14.80
N THR A 104 -0.57 -9.81 14.16
CA THR A 104 -1.81 -10.24 14.81
C THR A 104 -2.23 -11.63 14.32
N THR A 105 -3.01 -12.35 15.14
CA THR A 105 -3.35 -13.76 14.88
C THR A 105 -4.80 -14.11 15.22
N HIS A 106 -5.66 -13.11 15.41
CA HIS A 106 -7.06 -13.36 15.74
C HIS A 106 -7.84 -13.86 14.52
N SER A 107 -8.91 -14.63 14.75
CA SER A 107 -9.75 -15.18 13.68
C SER A 107 -10.68 -14.16 13.00
N GLY A 108 -10.85 -12.97 13.57
CA GLY A 108 -11.62 -11.87 12.99
C GLY A 108 -10.76 -11.01 12.05
N ASN A 109 -11.43 -10.16 11.28
CA ASN A 109 -10.73 -9.20 10.42
C ASN A 109 -10.17 -8.04 11.23
N GLU A 110 -8.91 -7.73 11.00
CA GLU A 110 -8.17 -6.65 11.62
C GLU A 110 -7.70 -5.64 10.57
N THR A 111 -7.74 -4.38 10.91
CA THR A 111 -7.35 -3.29 10.01
C THR A 111 -6.44 -2.32 10.74
N PRO A 112 -5.19 -2.10 10.29
CA PRO A 112 -4.31 -1.12 10.92
C PRO A 112 -4.84 0.30 10.68
N VAL A 113 -4.72 1.16 11.68
CA VAL A 113 -5.15 2.56 11.63
C VAL A 113 -3.95 3.50 11.69
N ALA A 114 -3.09 3.32 12.69
CA ALA A 114 -1.91 4.12 12.89
C ALA A 114 -0.90 3.41 13.79
N TYR A 115 0.37 3.78 13.67
CA TYR A 115 1.33 3.52 14.73
C TYR A 115 1.12 4.56 15.85
N LYS A 116 0.99 4.10 17.09
CA LYS A 116 1.02 4.94 18.27
C LYS A 116 2.47 5.35 18.59
N ASP A 117 3.37 4.39 18.48
CA ASP A 117 4.82 4.54 18.61
C ASP A 117 5.54 3.41 17.84
N ALA A 118 6.87 3.27 18.03
CA ALA A 118 7.67 2.28 17.31
C ALA A 118 7.33 0.82 17.65
N GLY A 119 6.63 0.54 18.74
CA GLY A 119 6.29 -0.80 19.22
C GLY A 119 4.81 -1.12 19.22
N HIS A 120 3.94 -0.13 19.02
CA HIS A 120 2.49 -0.28 19.17
C HIS A 120 1.73 0.24 17.95
N ILE A 121 0.76 -0.55 17.50
CA ILE A 121 -0.14 -0.22 16.39
C ILE A 121 -1.57 -0.17 16.91
N LEU A 122 -2.27 0.91 16.58
CA LEU A 122 -3.72 1.01 16.76
C LEU A 122 -4.41 0.35 15.57
N PHE A 123 -5.35 -0.52 15.83
CA PHE A 123 -6.08 -1.24 14.79
C PHE A 123 -7.57 -1.37 15.12
N LEU A 124 -8.38 -1.55 14.09
CA LEU A 124 -9.80 -1.85 14.20
C LEU A 124 -10.00 -3.35 14.07
N ALA A 125 -10.81 -3.93 14.96
CA ALA A 125 -11.23 -5.32 14.90
C ALA A 125 -12.62 -5.52 15.49
N ASN A 126 -13.25 -6.64 15.12
CA ASN A 126 -14.48 -7.13 15.73
C ASN A 126 -14.13 -8.27 16.69
N ILE A 127 -13.41 -7.96 17.76
CA ILE A 127 -13.02 -8.94 18.78
C ILE A 127 -14.04 -8.84 19.92
N MET A 128 -14.59 -9.97 20.33
CA MET A 128 -15.37 -10.04 21.57
C MET A 128 -14.43 -10.28 22.74
N PRO A 129 -14.33 -9.36 23.71
CA PRO A 129 -13.44 -9.51 24.85
C PRO A 129 -13.84 -10.69 25.73
N THR A 130 -15.13 -10.85 26.05
CA THR A 130 -15.71 -12.00 26.74
C THR A 130 -17.19 -12.16 26.43
N VAL A 131 -17.75 -13.35 26.69
CA VAL A 131 -19.21 -13.62 26.55
C VAL A 131 -20.01 -12.79 27.55
N GLU A 132 -19.43 -12.43 28.67
CA GLU A 132 -20.08 -11.69 29.78
C GLU A 132 -20.21 -10.20 29.47
N ASP A 133 -19.32 -9.64 28.65
CA ASP A 133 -19.33 -8.22 28.26
C ASP A 133 -20.17 -7.95 27.02
N ALA A 134 -20.77 -8.99 26.41
CA ALA A 134 -21.56 -8.87 25.19
C ALA A 134 -22.98 -8.33 25.49
N GLN A 135 -23.11 -7.04 25.80
CA GLN A 135 -24.40 -6.35 25.86
C GLN A 135 -25.00 -6.07 24.47
N PHE A 136 -24.22 -6.22 23.41
CA PHE A 136 -24.64 -6.00 22.02
C PHE A 136 -24.23 -7.18 21.12
N PRO A 137 -24.97 -7.47 20.03
CA PRO A 137 -24.61 -8.53 19.10
C PRO A 137 -23.20 -8.31 18.57
N SER A 138 -22.33 -9.31 18.72
CA SER A 138 -20.99 -9.33 18.17
C SER A 138 -21.04 -9.16 16.64
N GLY A 139 -20.13 -8.43 16.08
CA GLY A 139 -19.97 -8.27 14.64
C GLY A 139 -20.57 -7.01 14.03
N GLN A 140 -21.29 -6.20 14.80
CA GLN A 140 -21.85 -4.93 14.31
C GLN A 140 -20.97 -3.72 14.59
N PHE A 141 -20.03 -3.80 15.55
CA PHE A 141 -19.20 -2.66 15.95
C PHE A 141 -17.72 -3.01 15.91
N GLN A 142 -16.97 -2.23 15.13
CA GLN A 142 -15.50 -2.27 15.18
C GLN A 142 -15.03 -1.47 16.40
N GLN A 143 -14.08 -2.04 17.14
CA GLN A 143 -13.44 -1.38 18.27
C GLN A 143 -11.96 -1.12 17.92
N VAL A 144 -11.38 -0.11 18.59
CA VAL A 144 -9.95 0.20 18.47
C VAL A 144 -9.18 -0.59 19.52
N TYR A 145 -8.17 -1.30 19.07
CA TYR A 145 -7.24 -2.09 19.90
C TYR A 145 -5.81 -1.60 19.74
N GLU A 146 -4.97 -1.99 20.68
CA GLU A 146 -3.53 -1.73 20.66
C GLU A 146 -2.73 -3.03 20.80
#